data_43b8aa03dabac4e1e6488ddf10cb7280
#
_entry.id   43b8aa03dabac4e1e6488ddf10cb7280
#
_cell.length_a   1.000
_cell.length_b   1.000
_cell.length_c   1.000
_cell.angle_alpha   90.00
_cell.angle_beta   90.00
_cell.angle_gamma   90.00
#
_symmetry.space_group_name_H-M   'P 1'
#
loop_
_entity.id
_entity.type
_entity.pdbx_description
1 polymer ?
#
loop_
_entity_poly.entity_id
_entity_poly.type
_entity_poly.pdbx_seq_one_letter_code
_entity_poly.pdbx_strand_id
1 'polypeptide(L)'
;MEYQSDIVENMLRNYYSLQSHDAPDFSDMFVDLATGLKELKRHDSVLYYTIVSVFVNGMPIQDQALNDGVTPRMISYRLNDGLSTLTNIMNGDMVNEG
;
A
#
# COMPACT_ATOMS: atom_id res chain seq x y z
N MET A 1 -16.99 6.38 -0.31
CA MET A 1 -16.06 6.66 -1.41
C MET A 1 -15.35 5.39 -1.82
N GLU A 2 -15.29 5.13 -3.09
CA GLU A 2 -14.60 3.94 -3.58
C GLU A 2 -13.21 4.31 -4.09
N TYR A 3 -12.20 3.57 -3.67
CA TYR A 3 -10.82 3.78 -4.08
C TYR A 3 -10.47 2.92 -5.27
N GLN A 4 -9.63 3.47 -6.16
CA GLN A 4 -9.05 2.76 -7.28
C GLN A 4 -7.59 2.46 -6.97
N SER A 5 -7.06 1.37 -7.52
CA SER A 5 -5.68 0.97 -7.22
C SER A 5 -4.65 2.03 -7.61
N ASP A 6 -4.84 2.71 -8.73
CA ASP A 6 -3.91 3.75 -9.16
C ASP A 6 -3.94 4.94 -8.21
N ILE A 7 -5.10 5.27 -7.66
CA ILE A 7 -5.22 6.34 -6.67
C ILE A 7 -4.52 5.92 -5.39
N VAL A 8 -4.71 4.67 -4.96
CA VAL A 8 -4.07 4.17 -3.75
C VAL A 8 -2.54 4.17 -3.92
N GLU A 9 -2.05 3.77 -5.09
CA GLU A 9 -0.61 3.83 -5.37
C GLU A 9 -0.08 5.26 -5.24
N ASN A 10 -0.79 6.24 -5.80
CA ASN A 10 -0.40 7.64 -5.68
C ASN A 10 -0.39 8.10 -4.24
N MET A 11 -1.37 7.68 -3.45
CA MET A 11 -1.41 8.01 -2.03
C MET A 11 -0.19 7.45 -1.30
N LEU A 12 0.20 6.21 -1.62
CA LEU A 12 1.39 5.60 -1.01
C LEU A 12 2.65 6.35 -1.38
N ARG A 13 2.80 6.71 -2.67
CA ARG A 13 3.97 7.45 -3.13
C ARG A 13 4.07 8.83 -2.50
N ASN A 14 2.95 9.38 -2.06
CA ASN A 14 2.90 10.70 -1.42
C ASN A 14 2.61 10.60 0.08
N TYR A 15 2.90 9.44 0.67
CA TYR A 15 2.52 9.15 2.04
C TYR A 15 2.99 10.23 3.03
N TYR A 16 4.26 10.60 2.96
CA TYR A 16 4.82 11.57 3.90
C TYR A 16 4.25 12.97 3.67
N SER A 17 3.96 13.32 2.43
CA SER A 17 3.31 14.58 2.12
C SER A 17 1.90 14.64 2.68
N LEU A 18 1.15 13.54 2.54
CA LEU A 18 -0.20 13.47 3.09
C LEU A 18 -0.18 13.57 4.61
N GLN A 19 0.79 12.90 5.23
CA GLN A 19 0.92 12.90 6.68
C GLN A 19 1.21 14.31 7.23
N SER A 20 2.04 15.07 6.53
CA SER A 20 2.46 16.40 6.98
C SER A 20 1.54 17.51 6.50
N HIS A 21 0.54 17.19 5.69
CA HIS A 21 -0.34 18.19 5.09
C HIS A 21 -1.47 18.53 6.03
N ASP A 22 -1.72 19.82 6.22
CA ASP A 22 -2.76 20.27 7.13
C ASP A 22 -4.12 20.44 6.45
N ALA A 23 -4.24 20.07 5.19
CA ALA A 23 -5.49 20.26 4.46
C ALA A 23 -6.55 19.27 4.99
N PRO A 24 -7.71 19.75 5.45
CA PRO A 24 -8.75 18.85 5.98
C PRO A 24 -9.24 17.85 4.96
N ASP A 25 -9.18 18.19 3.67
CA ASP A 25 -9.68 17.34 2.60
C ASP A 25 -8.92 16.02 2.48
N PHE A 26 -7.69 15.97 2.97
CA PHE A 26 -6.85 14.78 2.85
C PHE A 26 -6.78 13.95 4.12
N SER A 27 -7.31 14.46 5.23
CA SER A 27 -7.16 13.75 6.51
C SER A 27 -7.93 12.43 6.51
N ASP A 28 -9.14 12.40 5.93
CA ASP A 28 -9.92 11.16 5.88
C ASP A 28 -9.25 10.12 4.99
N MET A 29 -8.72 10.55 3.85
CA MET A 29 -8.00 9.65 2.95
C MET A 29 -6.78 9.07 3.63
N PHE A 30 -6.04 9.91 4.37
CA PHE A 30 -4.86 9.44 5.07
C PHE A 30 -5.23 8.43 6.16
N VAL A 31 -6.31 8.68 6.90
CA VAL A 31 -6.77 7.77 7.94
C VAL A 31 -7.18 6.43 7.32
N ASP A 32 -7.89 6.47 6.20
CA ASP A 32 -8.30 5.24 5.50
C ASP A 32 -7.07 4.45 5.03
N LEU A 33 -6.09 5.16 4.48
CA LEU A 33 -4.85 4.51 4.02
C LEU A 33 -4.09 3.90 5.19
N ALA A 34 -3.91 4.64 6.28
CA ALA A 34 -3.18 4.16 7.44
C ALA A 34 -3.87 2.94 8.06
N THR A 35 -5.19 3.00 8.16
CA THR A 35 -5.96 1.89 8.70
C THR A 35 -5.87 0.67 7.78
N GLY A 36 -5.95 0.89 6.47
CA GLY A 36 -5.83 -0.18 5.49
C GLY A 36 -4.46 -0.84 5.53
N LEU A 37 -3.40 -0.05 5.66
CA LEU A 37 -2.04 -0.58 5.77
C LEU A 37 -1.88 -1.45 7.01
N LYS A 38 -2.44 -1.01 8.12
CA LYS A 38 -2.40 -1.77 9.36
C LYS A 38 -3.10 -3.12 9.21
N GLU A 39 -4.23 -3.12 8.53
CA GLU A 39 -4.97 -4.35 8.28
C GLU A 39 -4.24 -5.27 7.31
N LEU A 40 -3.64 -4.69 6.26
CA LEU A 40 -2.83 -5.46 5.32
C LEU A 40 -1.66 -6.14 6.02
N LYS A 41 -1.00 -5.43 6.94
CA LYS A 41 0.11 -6.00 7.69
C LYS A 41 -0.33 -7.22 8.50
N ARG A 42 -1.54 -7.20 9.04
CA ARG A 42 -2.08 -8.32 9.79
C ARG A 42 -2.38 -9.52 8.89
N HIS A 43 -2.89 -9.26 7.68
CA HIS A 43 -3.26 -10.32 6.74
C HIS A 43 -2.06 -10.91 6.01
N ASP A 44 -1.16 -10.07 5.56
CA ASP A 44 -0.02 -10.51 4.74
C ASP A 44 1.13 -9.52 4.91
N SER A 45 2.00 -9.82 5.84
CA SER A 45 3.12 -8.93 6.15
C SER A 45 4.10 -8.80 4.99
N VAL A 46 4.24 -9.83 4.16
CA VAL A 46 5.15 -9.78 3.01
C VAL A 46 4.65 -8.73 2.01
N LEU A 47 3.36 -8.77 1.68
CA LEU A 47 2.78 -7.76 0.78
C LEU A 47 2.88 -6.37 1.39
N TYR A 48 2.59 -6.25 2.68
CA TYR A 48 2.69 -4.97 3.38
C TYR A 48 4.10 -4.39 3.26
N TYR A 49 5.12 -5.16 3.64
CA TYR A 49 6.48 -4.65 3.61
C TYR A 49 6.96 -4.34 2.20
N THR A 50 6.51 -5.12 1.22
CA THR A 50 6.90 -4.87 -0.17
C THR A 50 6.32 -3.55 -0.68
N ILE A 51 5.03 -3.30 -0.48
CA ILE A 51 4.43 -2.05 -0.98
C ILE A 51 4.94 -0.84 -0.21
N VAL A 52 5.19 -0.96 1.09
CA VAL A 52 5.74 0.16 1.85
C VAL A 52 7.17 0.46 1.40
N SER A 53 7.99 -0.57 1.24
CA SER A 53 9.38 -0.37 0.82
C SER A 53 9.46 0.29 -0.54
N VAL A 54 8.69 -0.17 -1.50
CA VAL A 54 8.80 0.33 -2.88
C VAL A 54 8.02 1.62 -3.07
N PHE A 55 6.75 1.64 -2.69
CA PHE A 55 5.89 2.80 -2.99
C PHE A 55 6.09 3.95 -2.00
N VAL A 56 6.19 3.65 -0.72
CA VAL A 56 6.33 4.71 0.29
C VAL A 56 7.77 5.18 0.41
N ASN A 57 8.70 4.24 0.49
CA ASN A 57 10.11 4.55 0.74
C ASN A 57 10.95 4.69 -0.53
N GLY A 58 10.38 4.38 -1.68
CA GLY A 58 11.07 4.60 -2.96
C GLY A 58 12.14 3.59 -3.31
N MET A 59 12.13 2.42 -2.68
CA MET A 59 13.09 1.38 -2.99
C MET A 59 12.91 0.91 -4.44
N PRO A 60 13.97 0.92 -5.26
CA PRO A 60 13.87 0.36 -6.61
C PRO A 60 13.53 -1.12 -6.56
N ILE A 61 12.73 -1.57 -7.53
CA ILE A 61 12.28 -2.96 -7.57
C ILE A 61 13.47 -3.92 -7.60
N GLN A 62 14.51 -3.59 -8.37
CA GLN A 62 15.69 -4.45 -8.46
C GLN A 62 16.40 -4.59 -7.11
N ASP A 63 16.49 -3.48 -6.37
CA ASP A 63 17.13 -3.50 -5.06
C ASP A 63 16.31 -4.31 -4.06
N GLN A 64 15.00 -4.17 -4.12
CA GLN A 64 14.12 -4.95 -3.26
C GLN A 64 14.24 -6.44 -3.57
N ALA A 65 14.34 -6.79 -4.84
CA ALA A 65 14.50 -8.18 -5.25
C ALA A 65 15.80 -8.77 -4.71
N LEU A 66 16.88 -8.00 -4.80
CA LEU A 66 18.17 -8.45 -4.24
C LEU A 66 18.08 -8.63 -2.74
N ASN A 67 17.47 -7.68 -2.06
CA ASN A 67 17.31 -7.74 -0.62
C ASN A 67 16.52 -8.96 -0.18
N ASP A 68 15.48 -9.30 -0.92
CA ASP A 68 14.58 -10.40 -0.57
C ASP A 68 15.02 -11.75 -1.13
N GLY A 69 16.03 -11.76 -1.97
CA GLY A 69 16.50 -13.00 -2.59
C GLY A 69 15.52 -13.57 -3.60
N VAL A 70 14.79 -12.71 -4.30
CA VAL A 70 13.81 -13.12 -5.31
C VAL A 70 14.06 -12.35 -6.60
N THR A 71 13.28 -12.66 -7.64
CA THR A 71 13.41 -11.96 -8.91
C THR A 71 12.64 -10.64 -8.89
N PRO A 72 13.03 -9.67 -9.75
CA PRO A 72 12.24 -8.44 -9.88
C PRO A 72 10.79 -8.71 -10.29
N ARG A 73 10.57 -9.75 -11.08
CA ARG A 73 9.22 -10.14 -11.48
C ARG A 73 8.38 -10.54 -10.27
N MET A 74 8.98 -11.26 -9.33
CA MET A 74 8.29 -11.63 -8.10
C MET A 74 7.90 -10.40 -7.30
N ILE A 75 8.78 -9.40 -7.23
CA ILE A 75 8.46 -8.15 -6.55
C ILE A 75 7.29 -7.47 -7.23
N SER A 76 7.27 -7.42 -8.57
CA SER A 76 6.15 -6.83 -9.31
C SER A 76 4.83 -7.53 -8.99
N TYR A 77 4.83 -8.84 -8.91
CA TYR A 77 3.63 -9.59 -8.52
C TYR A 77 3.18 -9.21 -7.12
N ARG A 78 4.12 -9.13 -6.18
CA ARG A 78 3.80 -8.74 -4.80
C ARG A 78 3.24 -7.34 -4.73
N LEU A 79 3.76 -6.43 -5.55
CA LEU A 79 3.26 -5.06 -5.59
C LEU A 79 1.82 -5.02 -6.10
N ASN A 80 1.55 -5.75 -7.18
CA ASN A 80 0.20 -5.80 -7.73
C ASN A 80 -0.78 -6.44 -6.74
N ASP A 81 -0.40 -7.55 -6.13
CA ASP A 81 -1.25 -8.21 -5.14
C ASP A 81 -1.46 -7.35 -3.91
N GLY A 82 -0.39 -6.74 -3.42
CA GLY A 82 -0.48 -5.89 -2.25
C GLY A 82 -1.35 -4.68 -2.49
N LEU A 83 -1.20 -4.05 -3.65
CA LEU A 83 -1.98 -2.88 -4.00
C LEU A 83 -3.46 -3.23 -4.16
N SER A 84 -3.75 -4.34 -4.83
CA SER A 84 -5.12 -4.80 -5.01
C SER A 84 -5.77 -5.14 -3.66
N THR A 85 -5.05 -5.86 -2.82
CA THR A 85 -5.55 -6.24 -1.50
C THR A 85 -5.79 -5.01 -0.63
N LEU A 86 -4.84 -4.08 -0.62
CA LEU A 86 -4.98 -2.84 0.15
C LEU A 86 -6.19 -2.04 -0.32
N THR A 87 -6.36 -1.93 -1.65
CA THR A 87 -7.49 -1.20 -2.21
C THR A 87 -8.80 -1.83 -1.77
N ASN A 88 -8.89 -3.16 -1.81
CA ASN A 88 -10.09 -3.87 -1.36
C ASN A 88 -10.37 -3.62 0.12
N ILE A 89 -9.33 -3.64 0.95
CA ILE A 89 -9.47 -3.36 2.38
C ILE A 89 -10.02 -1.95 2.58
N MET A 90 -9.46 -0.97 1.87
CA MET A 90 -9.89 0.42 2.01
C MET A 90 -11.34 0.60 1.57
N ASN A 91 -11.79 -0.20 0.63
CA ASN A 91 -13.18 -0.16 0.16
C ASN A 91 -14.13 -1.00 1.03
N GLY A 92 -13.58 -1.70 2.03
CA GLY A 92 -14.39 -2.50 2.92
C GLY A 92 -14.70 -3.89 2.41
N ASP A 93 -14.15 -4.27 1.26
CA ASP A 93 -14.50 -5.54 0.63
C ASP A 93 -13.98 -6.74 1.39
N MET A 94 -12.84 -6.60 2.06
CA MET A 94 -12.24 -7.69 2.82
C MET A 94 -12.84 -7.87 4.21
N VAL A 95 -13.51 -6.86 4.71
CA VAL A 95 -14.01 -6.86 6.09
C VAL A 95 -15.15 -7.86 6.27
N ASN A 96 -15.84 -8.16 5.19
CA ASN A 96 -17.05 -9.00 5.24
C ASN A 96 -16.75 -10.48 5.10
N GLU A 97 -15.51 -10.84 5.07
CA GLU A 97 -15.11 -12.23 4.92
C GLU A 97 -15.25 -13.04 6.21
N GLY A 98 -15.72 -12.45 7.20
CA GLY A 98 -15.84 -13.01 8.53
C GLY A 98 -16.28 -14.44 8.68
#